data_cfffdbb6cefdb41cb75deecd65a2fc3a
#
_entry.id   cfffdbb6cefdb41cb75deecd65a2fc3a
#
_cell.length_a   1.000
_cell.length_b   1.000
_cell.length_c   1.000
_cell.angle_alpha   90.00
_cell.angle_beta   90.00
_cell.angle_gamma   90.00
#
_symmetry.space_group_name_H-M   'P 1'
#
loop_
_entity.id
_entity.type
_entity.pdbx_description
1 polymer ?
#
loop_
_entity_poly.entity_id
_entity_poly.type
_entity_poly.pdbx_seq_one_letter_code
_entity_poly.pdbx_strand_id
1 'polypeptide(L)'
;MTKKIIAVDLDGTLLNSESKLSDFTKETIKKISEKGHHVIITTGRPYRMAKDFYRELELHTPMINFNGSLTHLPGQTWEHERCLTLDKKYLLDMVKRKEDIQADFIAGEYRKKFYITAPNEEIADPKLFGVENFQPENQFKPERVTKNPNCILLQTRVEDKYALADEMNRFYQHQLAINTWGGPLNILECTPKGVNKAFALEYLLNVMNRDKKDLIAFGDEHNDTEMLAFAGKGYAMKNANPALLPYADEQLPLTNEEDGVAYALQNLFL
;
A
#
# COMPACT_ATOMS: atom_id res chain seq x y z
N MET A 1 -5.94 10.73 -28.43
CA MET A 1 -6.33 9.69 -27.44
C MET A 1 -6.79 10.36 -26.16
N THR A 2 -7.79 9.83 -25.48
CA THR A 2 -8.21 10.33 -24.16
C THR A 2 -7.10 10.07 -23.15
N LYS A 3 -6.73 11.08 -22.37
CA LYS A 3 -5.71 10.95 -21.33
C LYS A 3 -6.21 9.98 -20.24
N LYS A 4 -5.40 9.03 -19.83
CA LYS A 4 -5.73 8.01 -18.84
C LYS A 4 -5.11 8.31 -17.49
N ILE A 5 -5.71 7.77 -16.44
CA ILE A 5 -5.16 7.64 -15.11
C ILE A 5 -4.68 6.20 -14.97
N ILE A 6 -3.46 6.02 -14.56
CA ILE A 6 -2.77 4.74 -14.49
C ILE A 6 -2.36 4.52 -13.04
N ALA A 7 -3.11 3.70 -12.33
CA ALA A 7 -2.79 3.30 -10.96
C ALA A 7 -1.87 2.07 -10.99
N VAL A 8 -0.74 2.16 -10.31
CA VAL A 8 0.24 1.06 -10.24
C VAL A 8 0.58 0.75 -8.80
N ASP A 9 0.51 -0.53 -8.43
CA ASP A 9 1.13 -0.98 -7.20
C ASP A 9 2.66 -1.03 -7.36
N LEU A 10 3.39 -1.12 -6.26
CA LEU A 10 4.85 -1.18 -6.25
C LEU A 10 5.37 -2.61 -6.17
N ASP A 11 5.13 -3.28 -5.06
CA ASP A 11 5.72 -4.59 -4.73
C ASP A 11 5.10 -5.71 -5.56
N GLY A 12 5.93 -6.47 -6.27
CA GLY A 12 5.44 -7.53 -7.17
C GLY A 12 4.75 -7.03 -8.43
N THR A 13 4.60 -5.69 -8.61
CA THR A 13 3.96 -5.07 -9.78
C THR A 13 4.94 -4.18 -10.55
N LEU A 14 5.33 -3.02 -10.02
CA LEU A 14 6.25 -2.10 -10.71
C LEU A 14 7.71 -2.35 -10.35
N LEU A 15 7.96 -2.83 -9.12
CA LEU A 15 9.29 -3.14 -8.61
C LEU A 15 9.65 -4.61 -8.83
N ASN A 16 10.92 -4.87 -9.14
CA ASN A 16 11.45 -6.24 -9.15
C ASN A 16 11.65 -6.79 -7.72
N SER A 17 12.09 -8.05 -7.58
CA SER A 17 12.32 -8.72 -6.29
C SER A 17 13.42 -8.06 -5.44
N GLU A 18 14.31 -7.26 -6.06
CA GLU A 18 15.30 -6.45 -5.35
C GLU A 18 14.74 -5.10 -4.89
N SER A 19 13.42 -4.86 -5.04
CA SER A 19 12.78 -3.56 -4.80
C SER A 19 13.42 -2.42 -5.62
N LYS A 20 13.68 -2.64 -6.90
CA LYS A 20 14.27 -1.66 -7.82
C LYS A 20 13.39 -1.43 -9.04
N LEU A 21 13.49 -0.22 -9.60
CA LEU A 21 12.95 0.14 -10.91
C LEU A 21 14.00 -0.10 -11.99
N SER A 22 13.64 -0.75 -13.08
CA SER A 22 14.49 -0.84 -14.26
C SER A 22 14.55 0.51 -15.00
N ASP A 23 15.61 0.73 -15.76
CA ASP A 23 15.71 1.92 -16.60
C ASP A 23 14.63 1.95 -17.68
N PHE A 24 14.24 0.77 -18.20
CA PHE A 24 13.15 0.64 -19.15
C PHE A 24 11.80 1.07 -18.57
N THR A 25 11.49 0.66 -17.34
CA THR A 25 10.30 1.11 -16.63
C THR A 25 10.31 2.63 -16.41
N LYS A 26 11.44 3.20 -15.95
CA LYS A 26 11.57 4.66 -15.74
C LYS A 26 11.35 5.45 -17.02
N GLU A 27 12.00 5.05 -18.12
CA GLU A 27 11.83 5.70 -19.42
C GLU A 27 10.40 5.60 -19.96
N THR A 28 9.78 4.43 -19.79
CA THR A 28 8.40 4.21 -20.25
C THR A 28 7.42 5.09 -19.48
N ILE A 29 7.50 5.12 -18.15
CA ILE A 29 6.65 6.00 -17.31
C ILE A 29 6.83 7.47 -17.67
N LYS A 30 8.07 7.90 -17.91
CA LYS A 30 8.36 9.27 -18.36
C LYS A 30 7.67 9.60 -19.68
N LYS A 31 7.82 8.78 -20.71
CA LYS A 31 7.17 8.97 -22.03
C LYS A 31 5.64 8.99 -21.92
N ILE A 32 5.06 8.14 -21.06
CA ILE A 32 3.63 8.11 -20.78
C ILE A 32 3.16 9.41 -20.13
N SER A 33 3.90 9.92 -19.16
CA SER A 33 3.63 11.18 -18.48
C SER A 33 3.73 12.38 -19.44
N GLU A 34 4.73 12.40 -20.31
CA GLU A 34 4.92 13.43 -21.37
C GLU A 34 3.77 13.45 -22.38
N LYS A 35 3.13 12.30 -22.64
CA LYS A 35 1.91 12.22 -23.44
C LYS A 35 0.66 12.71 -22.69
N GLY A 36 0.81 13.06 -21.41
CA GLY A 36 -0.22 13.66 -20.58
C GLY A 36 -1.11 12.64 -19.87
N HIS A 37 -0.69 11.37 -19.78
CA HIS A 37 -1.31 10.40 -18.87
C HIS A 37 -0.83 10.65 -17.44
N HIS A 38 -1.63 10.28 -16.44
CA HIS A 38 -1.32 10.48 -15.03
C HIS A 38 -1.00 9.13 -14.39
N VAL A 39 0.28 8.88 -14.11
CA VAL A 39 0.70 7.68 -13.38
C VAL A 39 0.64 7.95 -11.88
N ILE A 40 -0.03 7.08 -11.13
CA ILE A 40 -0.31 7.22 -9.70
C ILE A 40 0.19 5.97 -8.99
N ILE A 41 1.21 6.12 -8.16
CA ILE A 41 1.63 5.05 -7.26
C ILE A 41 0.51 4.83 -6.23
N THR A 42 0.05 3.58 -6.12
CA THR A 42 -1.03 3.16 -5.22
C THR A 42 -0.59 1.94 -4.43
N THR A 43 -0.03 2.16 -3.24
CA THR A 43 0.72 1.14 -2.50
C THR A 43 0.30 1.00 -1.03
N GLY A 44 0.53 -0.17 -0.44
CA GLY A 44 0.48 -0.39 1.00
C GLY A 44 1.61 0.33 1.75
N ARG A 45 2.73 0.60 1.08
CA ARG A 45 3.89 1.23 1.71
C ARG A 45 3.57 2.62 2.27
N PRO A 46 4.14 2.99 3.43
CA PRO A 46 4.15 4.39 3.89
C PRO A 46 4.99 5.26 2.94
N TYR A 47 4.69 6.55 2.91
CA TYR A 47 5.40 7.50 2.04
C TYR A 47 6.93 7.45 2.17
N ARG A 48 7.46 7.26 3.40
CA ARG A 48 8.92 7.17 3.61
C ARG A 48 9.59 6.03 2.82
N MET A 49 8.84 4.94 2.53
CA MET A 49 9.32 3.77 1.78
C MET A 49 9.03 3.85 0.27
N ALA A 50 8.18 4.79 -0.15
CA ALA A 50 7.79 4.94 -1.55
C ALA A 50 8.33 6.23 -2.20
N LYS A 51 8.84 7.18 -1.41
CA LYS A 51 9.23 8.53 -1.85
C LYS A 51 10.36 8.52 -2.90
N ASP A 52 11.30 7.58 -2.79
CA ASP A 52 12.46 7.56 -3.68
C ASP A 52 12.05 7.03 -5.06
N PHE A 53 11.18 6.01 -5.14
CA PHE A 53 10.57 5.56 -6.40
C PHE A 53 9.75 6.67 -7.08
N TYR A 54 8.98 7.43 -6.29
CA TYR A 54 8.23 8.57 -6.81
C TYR A 54 9.15 9.61 -7.47
N ARG A 55 10.33 9.85 -6.86
CA ARG A 55 11.35 10.77 -7.40
C ARG A 55 12.06 10.19 -8.62
N GLU A 56 12.44 8.91 -8.58
CA GLU A 56 13.08 8.23 -9.71
C GLU A 56 12.19 8.21 -10.95
N LEU A 57 10.88 8.11 -10.76
CA LEU A 57 9.87 8.16 -11.84
C LEU A 57 9.54 9.60 -12.27
N GLU A 58 10.13 10.61 -11.67
CA GLU A 58 9.87 12.04 -11.95
C GLU A 58 8.38 12.40 -11.90
N LEU A 59 7.61 11.77 -10.98
CA LEU A 59 6.16 11.98 -10.91
C LEU A 59 5.81 13.31 -10.25
N HIS A 60 4.70 13.90 -10.73
CA HIS A 60 4.09 15.13 -10.19
C HIS A 60 2.60 14.94 -9.88
N THR A 61 2.16 13.69 -9.86
CA THR A 61 0.78 13.28 -9.57
C THR A 61 0.57 13.00 -8.08
N PRO A 62 -0.66 12.98 -7.58
CA PRO A 62 -0.92 12.46 -6.25
C PRO A 62 -0.40 11.02 -6.08
N MET A 63 -0.12 10.65 -4.83
CA MET A 63 0.29 9.32 -4.42
C MET A 63 -0.69 8.77 -3.39
N ILE A 64 -0.94 7.48 -3.44
CA ILE A 64 -1.77 6.76 -2.47
C ILE A 64 -0.87 5.80 -1.68
N ASN A 65 -0.86 5.98 -0.36
CA ASN A 65 -0.09 5.16 0.60
C ASN A 65 -1.02 4.47 1.61
N PHE A 66 -0.48 3.49 2.36
CA PHE A 66 -1.22 2.75 3.39
C PHE A 66 -2.54 2.17 2.86
N ASN A 67 -2.49 1.53 1.69
CA ASN A 67 -3.66 0.93 1.04
C ASN A 67 -4.87 1.89 0.91
N GLY A 68 -4.62 3.21 0.77
CA GLY A 68 -5.68 4.20 0.61
C GLY A 68 -5.89 5.11 1.81
N SER A 69 -5.25 4.86 2.97
CA SER A 69 -5.42 5.71 4.15
C SER A 69 -4.77 7.09 4.01
N LEU A 70 -3.83 7.26 3.08
CA LEU A 70 -3.22 8.56 2.79
C LEU A 70 -3.18 8.80 1.27
N THR A 71 -3.95 9.80 0.82
CA THR A 71 -3.89 10.35 -0.54
C THR A 71 -3.33 11.76 -0.44
N HIS A 72 -2.19 12.02 -1.06
CA HIS A 72 -1.50 13.30 -0.93
C HIS A 72 -0.68 13.63 -2.17
N LEU A 73 -0.27 14.89 -2.31
CA LEU A 73 0.69 15.32 -3.34
C LEU A 73 2.08 15.42 -2.70
N PRO A 74 3.03 14.53 -3.03
CA PRO A 74 4.34 14.50 -2.39
C PRO A 74 5.10 15.83 -2.50
N GLY A 75 5.60 16.32 -1.37
CA GLY A 75 6.42 17.54 -1.32
C GLY A 75 5.63 18.85 -1.39
N GLN A 76 4.32 18.82 -1.49
CA GLN A 76 3.48 19.99 -1.61
C GLN A 76 2.32 19.96 -0.61
N THR A 77 1.83 21.15 -0.23
CA THR A 77 0.52 21.28 0.42
C THR A 77 -0.54 21.19 -0.66
N TRP A 78 -1.51 20.32 -0.45
CA TRP A 78 -2.57 20.07 -1.42
C TRP A 78 -3.93 20.09 -0.72
N GLU A 79 -4.85 20.92 -1.19
CA GLU A 79 -6.16 21.12 -0.56
C GLU A 79 -7.05 19.85 -0.56
N HIS A 80 -6.79 18.92 -1.49
CA HIS A 80 -7.47 17.64 -1.57
C HIS A 80 -6.72 16.50 -0.86
N GLU A 81 -5.73 16.82 -0.01
CA GLU A 81 -5.06 15.79 0.78
C GLU A 81 -6.07 15.10 1.70
N ARG A 82 -6.09 13.77 1.67
CA ARG A 82 -6.96 12.95 2.51
C ARG A 82 -6.11 12.01 3.36
N CYS A 83 -6.20 12.17 4.67
CA CYS A 83 -5.49 11.35 5.65
C CYS A 83 -6.50 10.70 6.59
N LEU A 84 -6.78 9.43 6.37
CA LEU A 84 -7.67 8.63 7.19
C LEU A 84 -6.87 7.89 8.25
N THR A 85 -7.43 7.79 9.46
CA THR A 85 -6.72 7.25 10.61
C THR A 85 -7.64 6.38 11.45
N LEU A 86 -7.06 5.40 12.12
CA LEU A 86 -7.69 4.61 13.18
C LEU A 86 -7.65 5.40 14.50
N ASP A 87 -8.68 5.26 15.33
CA ASP A 87 -8.57 5.76 16.70
C ASP A 87 -7.41 5.05 17.40
N LYS A 88 -6.50 5.84 17.97
CA LYS A 88 -5.32 5.32 18.70
C LYS A 88 -5.65 4.39 19.86
N LYS A 89 -6.92 4.42 20.34
CA LYS A 89 -7.39 3.47 21.37
C LYS A 89 -7.19 2.02 20.95
N TYR A 90 -7.33 1.70 19.65
CA TYR A 90 -7.10 0.35 19.14
C TYR A 90 -5.64 -0.06 19.25
N LEU A 91 -4.70 0.83 18.91
CA LEU A 91 -3.27 0.58 19.11
C LEU A 91 -2.95 0.34 20.58
N LEU A 92 -3.47 1.21 21.47
CA LEU A 92 -3.25 1.09 22.91
C LEU A 92 -3.85 -0.19 23.49
N ASP A 93 -5.04 -0.59 23.00
CA ASP A 93 -5.70 -1.83 23.41
C ASP A 93 -4.93 -3.07 22.94
N MET A 94 -4.52 -3.11 21.66
CA MET A 94 -3.71 -4.21 21.12
C MET A 94 -2.39 -4.36 21.89
N VAL A 95 -1.74 -3.25 22.25
CA VAL A 95 -0.51 -3.30 23.04
C VAL A 95 -0.75 -3.87 24.45
N LYS A 96 -1.88 -3.56 25.09
CA LYS A 96 -2.25 -4.17 26.39
C LYS A 96 -2.50 -5.67 26.27
N ARG A 97 -3.04 -6.10 25.12
CA ARG A 97 -3.36 -7.50 24.82
C ARG A 97 -2.25 -8.23 24.06
N LYS A 98 -1.04 -7.69 24.08
CA LYS A 98 0.10 -8.22 23.31
C LYS A 98 0.31 -9.72 23.54
N GLU A 99 0.22 -10.17 24.79
CA GLU A 99 0.39 -11.58 25.14
C GLU A 99 -0.78 -12.45 24.65
N ASP A 100 -2.03 -11.96 24.73
CA ASP A 100 -3.21 -12.70 24.29
C ASP A 100 -3.15 -13.00 22.78
N ILE A 101 -2.71 -12.02 21.98
CA ILE A 101 -2.57 -12.14 20.52
C ILE A 101 -1.19 -12.68 20.13
N GLN A 102 -0.37 -13.09 21.08
CA GLN A 102 0.98 -13.62 20.91
C GLN A 102 1.84 -12.75 19.95
N ALA A 103 1.73 -11.42 20.07
CA ALA A 103 2.45 -10.53 19.18
C ALA A 103 3.92 -10.42 19.55
N ASP A 104 4.81 -10.58 18.58
CA ASP A 104 6.23 -10.27 18.72
C ASP A 104 6.43 -8.76 18.80
N PHE A 105 5.84 -8.06 17.87
CA PHE A 105 5.75 -6.59 17.93
C PHE A 105 4.37 -6.09 17.53
N ILE A 106 4.06 -4.86 17.97
CA ILE A 106 2.93 -4.06 17.49
C ILE A 106 3.49 -2.67 17.17
N ALA A 107 3.17 -2.17 15.98
CA ALA A 107 3.59 -0.85 15.52
C ALA A 107 2.42 -0.02 15.05
N GLY A 108 2.41 1.25 15.43
CA GLY A 108 1.48 2.25 14.89
C GLY A 108 2.21 3.19 13.94
N GLU A 109 1.67 3.35 12.73
CA GLU A 109 2.25 4.19 11.69
C GLU A 109 1.38 5.41 11.43
N TYR A 110 1.98 6.60 11.37
CA TYR A 110 1.31 7.84 11.02
C TYR A 110 2.16 8.64 10.05
N ARG A 111 1.71 8.74 8.80
CA ARG A 111 2.42 9.46 7.73
C ARG A 111 3.88 8.99 7.57
N LYS A 112 4.83 9.76 8.13
CA LYS A 112 6.29 9.49 8.05
C LYS A 112 6.85 8.84 9.31
N LYS A 113 6.08 8.78 10.40
CA LYS A 113 6.52 8.30 11.71
C LYS A 113 5.92 6.94 12.03
N PHE A 114 6.64 6.17 12.82
CA PHE A 114 6.12 4.94 13.41
C PHE A 114 6.63 4.79 14.84
N TYR A 115 5.89 4.04 15.63
CA TYR A 115 6.27 3.58 16.96
C TYR A 115 6.09 2.08 17.04
N ILE A 116 7.05 1.36 17.58
CA ILE A 116 7.08 -0.10 17.68
C ILE A 116 7.35 -0.53 19.12
N THR A 117 6.63 -1.56 19.61
CA THR A 117 6.75 -2.05 21.00
C THR A 117 8.06 -2.78 21.29
N ALA A 118 8.66 -3.37 20.27
CA ALA A 118 9.92 -4.10 20.40
C ALA A 118 10.88 -3.68 19.27
N PRO A 119 11.54 -2.50 19.39
CA PRO A 119 12.52 -2.04 18.41
C PRO A 119 13.85 -2.80 18.57
N ASN A 120 13.81 -4.10 18.30
CA ASN A 120 14.94 -5.03 18.41
C ASN A 120 15.01 -5.83 17.10
N GLU A 121 16.17 -5.82 16.46
CA GLU A 121 16.42 -6.46 15.17
C GLU A 121 16.29 -8.00 15.22
N GLU A 122 16.42 -8.61 16.40
CA GLU A 122 16.14 -10.03 16.61
C GLU A 122 14.64 -10.37 16.54
N ILE A 123 13.77 -9.36 16.71
CA ILE A 123 12.31 -9.51 16.77
C ILE A 123 11.65 -8.95 15.52
N ALA A 124 12.12 -7.81 15.03
CA ALA A 124 11.55 -7.12 13.90
C ALA A 124 12.66 -6.62 12.96
N ASP A 125 12.59 -6.97 11.68
CA ASP A 125 13.52 -6.43 10.69
C ASP A 125 13.23 -4.92 10.49
N PRO A 126 14.21 -4.02 10.74
CA PRO A 126 14.05 -2.58 10.51
C PRO A 126 13.63 -2.23 9.09
N LYS A 127 14.00 -3.06 8.10
CA LYS A 127 13.63 -2.88 6.70
C LYS A 127 12.12 -2.94 6.47
N LEU A 128 11.36 -3.66 7.30
CA LEU A 128 9.89 -3.66 7.27
C LEU A 128 9.32 -2.25 7.51
N PHE A 129 10.10 -1.40 8.18
CA PHE A 129 9.75 -0.02 8.49
C PHE A 129 10.52 1.00 7.63
N GLY A 130 11.30 0.55 6.64
CA GLY A 130 12.08 1.41 5.75
C GLY A 130 13.18 2.19 6.46
N VAL A 131 13.79 1.59 7.48
CA VAL A 131 14.95 2.14 8.20
C VAL A 131 16.08 1.12 8.24
N GLU A 132 17.32 1.58 8.38
CA GLU A 132 18.47 0.68 8.52
C GLU A 132 18.55 0.10 9.94
N ASN A 133 18.27 0.95 10.94
CA ASN A 133 18.28 0.58 12.35
C ASN A 133 17.16 1.32 13.07
N PHE A 134 16.61 0.71 14.13
CA PHE A 134 15.67 1.39 15.02
C PHE A 134 16.37 2.46 15.84
N GLN A 135 15.72 3.62 15.97
CA GLN A 135 16.18 4.73 16.78
C GLN A 135 15.36 4.81 18.09
N PRO A 136 15.88 5.45 19.15
CA PRO A 136 15.14 5.61 20.42
C PRO A 136 13.76 6.27 20.27
N GLU A 137 13.57 7.11 19.26
CA GLU A 137 12.28 7.72 18.94
C GLU A 137 11.25 6.75 18.37
N ASN A 138 11.69 5.61 17.80
CA ASN A 138 10.79 4.57 17.31
C ASN A 138 10.18 3.73 18.42
N GLN A 139 10.79 3.74 19.64
CA GLN A 139 10.25 3.02 20.77
C GLN A 139 8.84 3.49 21.11
N PHE A 140 7.89 2.54 21.09
CA PHE A 140 6.54 2.80 21.55
C PHE A 140 6.55 3.23 23.00
N LYS A 141 5.88 4.35 23.26
CA LYS A 141 5.50 4.81 24.60
C LYS A 141 4.11 5.44 24.47
N PRO A 142 3.14 5.09 25.33
CA PRO A 142 1.77 5.60 25.23
C PRO A 142 1.69 7.12 25.10
N GLU A 143 2.52 7.84 25.85
CA GLU A 143 2.60 9.31 25.87
C GLU A 143 3.15 9.90 24.56
N ARG A 144 3.88 9.14 23.76
CA ARG A 144 4.39 9.57 22.44
C ARG A 144 3.33 9.44 21.33
N VAL A 145 2.32 8.62 21.52
CA VAL A 145 1.25 8.41 20.54
C VAL A 145 0.25 9.57 20.63
N THR A 146 0.63 10.72 20.07
CA THR A 146 -0.18 11.94 20.10
C THR A 146 -1.17 12.03 18.94
N LYS A 147 -0.99 11.22 17.90
CA LYS A 147 -1.84 11.18 16.69
C LYS A 147 -2.45 9.80 16.49
N ASN A 148 -3.60 9.77 15.84
CA ASN A 148 -4.22 8.56 15.38
C ASN A 148 -3.40 7.94 14.25
N PRO A 149 -3.09 6.62 14.24
CA PRO A 149 -2.31 5.99 13.18
C PRO A 149 -3.11 5.83 11.88
N ASN A 150 -2.42 5.87 10.73
CA ASN A 150 -2.98 5.45 9.44
C ASN A 150 -3.12 3.93 9.35
N CYS A 151 -2.19 3.23 10.01
CA CYS A 151 -2.10 1.78 9.99
C CYS A 151 -1.54 1.29 11.33
N ILE A 152 -1.97 0.11 11.77
CA ILE A 152 -1.34 -0.64 12.86
C ILE A 152 -0.85 -1.94 12.25
N LEU A 153 0.43 -2.24 12.42
CA LEU A 153 1.04 -3.51 12.04
C LEU A 153 1.32 -4.33 13.29
N LEU A 154 1.10 -5.63 13.21
CA LEU A 154 1.54 -6.56 14.24
C LEU A 154 2.09 -7.83 13.59
N GLN A 155 3.19 -8.34 14.14
CA GLN A 155 3.69 -9.68 13.85
C GLN A 155 3.31 -10.59 15.00
N THR A 156 2.80 -11.77 14.69
CA THR A 156 2.34 -12.74 15.69
C THR A 156 3.03 -14.09 15.53
N ARG A 157 3.11 -14.84 16.63
CA ARG A 157 3.56 -16.23 16.66
C ARG A 157 2.41 -17.23 16.46
N VAL A 158 1.17 -16.74 16.36
CA VAL A 158 0.02 -17.59 16.04
C VAL A 158 0.21 -18.21 14.66
N GLU A 159 0.13 -19.53 14.56
CA GLU A 159 0.38 -20.27 13.33
C GLU A 159 -0.61 -19.90 12.21
N ASP A 160 -1.90 -19.83 12.55
CA ASP A 160 -2.95 -19.42 11.63
C ASP A 160 -3.26 -17.92 11.77
N LYS A 161 -2.53 -17.11 11.01
CA LYS A 161 -2.73 -15.65 10.96
C LYS A 161 -4.12 -15.25 10.45
N TYR A 162 -4.74 -16.08 9.60
CA TYR A 162 -6.06 -15.79 9.02
C TYR A 162 -7.14 -15.97 10.08
N ALA A 163 -7.10 -17.07 10.83
CA ALA A 163 -8.01 -17.29 11.95
C ALA A 163 -7.89 -16.19 13.02
N LEU A 164 -6.66 -15.74 13.32
CA LEU A 164 -6.42 -14.63 14.24
C LEU A 164 -7.00 -13.32 13.71
N ALA A 165 -6.82 -13.00 12.42
CA ALA A 165 -7.38 -11.81 11.82
C ALA A 165 -8.92 -11.80 11.91
N ASP A 166 -9.56 -12.92 11.65
CA ASP A 166 -11.02 -13.09 11.77
C ASP A 166 -11.50 -12.93 13.21
N GLU A 167 -10.77 -13.51 14.17
CA GLU A 167 -11.08 -13.36 15.60
C GLU A 167 -10.99 -11.90 16.04
N MET A 168 -9.89 -11.23 15.67
CA MET A 168 -9.69 -9.82 16.01
C MET A 168 -10.72 -8.91 15.33
N ASN A 169 -11.11 -9.18 14.07
CA ASN A 169 -12.18 -8.43 13.40
C ASN A 169 -13.51 -8.56 14.17
N ARG A 170 -13.87 -9.76 14.63
CA ARG A 170 -15.06 -9.99 15.47
C ARG A 170 -14.93 -9.28 16.82
N PHE A 171 -13.77 -9.41 17.47
CA PHE A 171 -13.52 -8.77 18.78
C PHE A 171 -13.71 -7.25 18.72
N TYR A 172 -13.17 -6.59 17.68
CA TYR A 172 -13.35 -5.15 17.47
C TYR A 172 -14.65 -4.81 16.74
N GLN A 173 -15.60 -5.73 16.66
CA GLN A 173 -16.92 -5.54 16.06
C GLN A 173 -16.88 -4.93 14.65
N HIS A 174 -15.86 -5.31 13.88
CA HIS A 174 -15.63 -4.79 12.53
C HIS A 174 -15.55 -3.24 12.47
N GLN A 175 -15.06 -2.60 13.52
CA GLN A 175 -14.85 -1.14 13.54
C GLN A 175 -13.59 -0.72 12.76
N LEU A 176 -12.69 -1.65 12.52
CA LEU A 176 -11.52 -1.54 11.67
C LEU A 176 -11.46 -2.75 10.74
N ALA A 177 -10.67 -2.68 9.69
CA ALA A 177 -10.35 -3.81 8.84
C ALA A 177 -8.99 -4.39 9.27
N ILE A 178 -8.96 -5.69 9.58
CA ILE A 178 -7.74 -6.41 9.96
C ILE A 178 -7.51 -7.48 8.89
N ASN A 179 -6.45 -7.32 8.13
CA ASN A 179 -6.07 -8.18 7.02
C ASN A 179 -4.69 -8.78 7.29
N THR A 180 -4.37 -9.87 6.61
CA THR A 180 -3.05 -10.49 6.65
C THR A 180 -2.20 -10.00 5.48
N TRP A 181 -0.88 -9.88 5.67
CA TRP A 181 0.02 -9.75 4.53
C TRP A 181 0.11 -11.08 3.78
N GLY A 182 0.32 -11.00 2.48
CA GLY A 182 0.73 -12.15 1.66
C GLY A 182 2.10 -12.69 2.09
N GLY A 183 2.46 -13.87 1.54
CA GLY A 183 3.75 -14.49 1.80
C GLY A 183 3.90 -15.10 3.20
N PRO A 184 5.15 -15.44 3.60
CA PRO A 184 5.43 -16.28 4.77
C PRO A 184 5.39 -15.55 6.11
N LEU A 185 5.40 -14.21 6.12
CA LEU A 185 5.41 -13.46 7.37
C LEU A 185 4.02 -13.49 8.04
N ASN A 186 4.00 -13.74 9.34
CA ASN A 186 2.78 -13.70 10.13
C ASN A 186 2.47 -12.27 10.57
N ILE A 187 2.23 -11.39 9.59
CA ILE A 187 1.91 -9.97 9.81
C ILE A 187 0.44 -9.73 9.53
N LEU A 188 -0.21 -9.03 10.47
CA LEU A 188 -1.54 -8.45 10.32
C LEU A 188 -1.42 -6.94 10.17
N GLU A 189 -2.25 -6.40 9.30
CA GLU A 189 -2.39 -4.97 9.05
C GLU A 189 -3.80 -4.52 9.41
N CYS A 190 -3.89 -3.52 10.29
CA CYS A 190 -5.16 -2.91 10.67
C CYS A 190 -5.28 -1.53 10.01
N THR A 191 -6.35 -1.33 9.27
CA THR A 191 -6.65 -0.08 8.55
C THR A 191 -8.05 0.43 8.91
N PRO A 192 -8.39 1.69 8.64
CA PRO A 192 -9.75 2.18 8.79
C PRO A 192 -10.73 1.36 7.95
N LYS A 193 -11.88 1.03 8.54
CA LYS A 193 -12.90 0.21 7.88
C LYS A 193 -13.33 0.80 6.54
N GLY A 194 -13.39 -0.06 5.51
CA GLY A 194 -13.82 0.31 4.16
C GLY A 194 -12.78 1.11 3.37
N VAL A 195 -11.60 1.34 3.94
CA VAL A 195 -10.50 1.98 3.22
C VAL A 195 -9.66 0.92 2.53
N ASN A 196 -9.52 1.06 1.22
CA ASN A 196 -8.69 0.24 0.35
C ASN A 196 -8.20 1.09 -0.83
N LYS A 197 -7.41 0.51 -1.73
CA LYS A 197 -6.84 1.20 -2.90
C LYS A 197 -7.93 1.78 -3.82
N ALA A 198 -9.03 1.04 -4.05
CA ALA A 198 -10.14 1.50 -4.87
C ALA A 198 -10.85 2.72 -4.28
N PHE A 199 -11.11 2.69 -2.97
CA PHE A 199 -11.72 3.81 -2.26
C PHE A 199 -10.93 5.12 -2.42
N ALA A 200 -9.60 5.04 -2.34
CA ALA A 200 -8.75 6.20 -2.53
C ALA A 200 -8.71 6.67 -4.00
N LEU A 201 -8.72 5.73 -4.94
CA LEU A 201 -8.77 6.03 -6.37
C LEU A 201 -10.11 6.65 -6.77
N GLU A 202 -11.23 6.15 -6.24
CA GLU A 202 -12.56 6.76 -6.47
C GLU A 202 -12.58 8.22 -5.98
N TYR A 203 -12.07 8.47 -4.78
CA TYR A 203 -11.91 9.84 -4.28
C TYR A 203 -11.07 10.70 -5.24
N LEU A 204 -9.92 10.17 -5.67
CA LEU A 204 -9.00 10.90 -6.55
C LEU A 204 -9.60 11.17 -7.93
N LEU A 205 -10.32 10.21 -8.51
CA LEU A 205 -11.05 10.40 -9.76
C LEU A 205 -12.08 11.55 -9.65
N ASN A 206 -12.81 11.60 -8.54
CA ASN A 206 -13.77 12.69 -8.28
C ASN A 206 -13.06 14.05 -8.19
N VAL A 207 -11.93 14.14 -7.46
CA VAL A 207 -11.11 15.36 -7.37
C VAL A 207 -10.61 15.81 -8.76
N MET A 208 -10.22 14.86 -9.60
CA MET A 208 -9.70 15.12 -10.94
C MET A 208 -10.82 15.29 -12.00
N ASN A 209 -12.09 15.20 -11.61
CA ASN A 209 -13.24 15.20 -12.50
C ASN A 209 -13.11 14.19 -13.65
N ARG A 210 -12.76 12.93 -13.29
CA ARG A 210 -12.54 11.81 -14.21
C ARG A 210 -13.49 10.65 -13.92
N ASP A 211 -13.80 9.89 -14.96
CA ASP A 211 -14.63 8.69 -14.87
C ASP A 211 -13.75 7.45 -14.66
N LYS A 212 -14.26 6.42 -13.97
CA LYS A 212 -13.54 5.15 -13.75
C LYS A 212 -13.14 4.45 -15.06
N LYS A 213 -13.86 4.68 -16.17
CA LYS A 213 -13.48 4.18 -17.51
C LYS A 213 -12.15 4.74 -18.02
N ASP A 214 -11.67 5.85 -17.43
CA ASP A 214 -10.37 6.44 -17.72
C ASP A 214 -9.26 5.87 -16.87
N LEU A 215 -9.59 5.04 -15.85
CA LEU A 215 -8.65 4.40 -14.96
C LEU A 215 -8.17 3.06 -15.52
N ILE A 216 -6.87 2.89 -15.57
CA ILE A 216 -6.20 1.61 -15.79
C ILE A 216 -5.44 1.27 -14.50
N ALA A 217 -5.53 0.04 -14.04
CA ALA A 217 -4.88 -0.39 -12.80
C ALA A 217 -4.03 -1.64 -13.02
N PHE A 218 -2.89 -1.70 -12.31
CA PHE A 218 -1.97 -2.84 -12.30
C PHE A 218 -1.70 -3.28 -10.86
N GLY A 219 -1.77 -4.59 -10.61
CA GLY A 219 -1.56 -5.17 -9.29
C GLY A 219 -1.26 -6.67 -9.34
N ASP A 220 -0.83 -7.23 -8.22
CA ASP A 220 -0.43 -8.64 -8.13
C ASP A 220 -0.95 -9.37 -6.88
N GLU A 221 -1.35 -8.66 -5.81
CA GLU A 221 -1.70 -9.29 -4.54
C GLU A 221 -3.13 -8.91 -4.10
N HIS A 222 -3.62 -9.60 -3.06
CA HIS A 222 -5.02 -9.51 -2.57
C HIS A 222 -5.47 -8.09 -2.23
N ASN A 223 -4.56 -7.20 -1.80
CA ASN A 223 -4.86 -5.79 -1.51
C ASN A 223 -5.10 -4.95 -2.78
N ASP A 224 -4.92 -5.54 -3.98
CA ASP A 224 -5.25 -4.96 -5.28
C ASP A 224 -6.64 -5.35 -5.79
N THR A 225 -7.30 -6.29 -5.13
CA THR A 225 -8.56 -6.87 -5.58
C THR A 225 -9.60 -5.82 -5.93
N GLU A 226 -9.90 -4.92 -5.01
CA GLU A 226 -10.90 -3.88 -5.23
C GLU A 226 -10.42 -2.86 -6.25
N MET A 227 -9.12 -2.59 -6.32
CA MET A 227 -8.54 -1.65 -7.29
C MET A 227 -8.71 -2.15 -8.72
N LEU A 228 -8.39 -3.42 -8.98
CA LEU A 228 -8.52 -4.02 -10.31
C LEU A 228 -10.00 -4.14 -10.71
N ALA A 229 -10.87 -4.59 -9.80
CA ALA A 229 -12.30 -4.70 -10.06
C ALA A 229 -12.99 -3.34 -10.27
N PHE A 230 -12.49 -2.28 -9.66
CA PHE A 230 -13.04 -0.93 -9.78
C PHE A 230 -12.64 -0.24 -11.08
N ALA A 231 -11.41 -0.46 -11.56
CA ALA A 231 -10.85 0.22 -12.72
C ALA A 231 -11.69 0.02 -14.00
N GLY A 232 -11.58 0.93 -14.92
CA GLY A 232 -12.13 0.76 -16.29
C GLY A 232 -11.40 -0.35 -17.06
N LYS A 233 -10.15 -0.63 -16.68
CA LYS A 233 -9.38 -1.79 -17.13
C LYS A 233 -8.37 -2.18 -16.04
N GLY A 234 -8.56 -3.35 -15.45
CA GLY A 234 -7.68 -3.93 -14.44
C GLY A 234 -6.78 -5.02 -15.02
N TYR A 235 -5.48 -4.91 -14.78
CA TYR A 235 -4.48 -5.88 -15.20
C TYR A 235 -3.84 -6.57 -13.99
N ALA A 236 -3.94 -7.89 -13.91
CA ALA A 236 -3.15 -8.69 -12.99
C ALA A 236 -1.78 -9.00 -13.61
N MET A 237 -0.71 -8.93 -12.82
CA MET A 237 0.61 -9.34 -13.26
C MET A 237 0.66 -10.85 -13.55
N LYS A 238 1.62 -11.33 -14.36
CA LYS A 238 1.82 -12.77 -14.57
C LYS A 238 2.14 -13.51 -13.27
N ASN A 239 2.88 -12.88 -12.38
CA ASN A 239 3.23 -13.37 -11.04
C ASN A 239 2.13 -13.14 -10.00
N ALA A 240 0.96 -12.66 -10.39
CA ALA A 240 -0.11 -12.34 -9.46
C ALA A 240 -0.59 -13.58 -8.70
N ASN A 241 -1.03 -13.34 -7.46
CA ASN A 241 -1.74 -14.33 -6.67
C ASN A 241 -2.96 -14.85 -7.45
N PRO A 242 -3.10 -16.17 -7.62
CA PRO A 242 -4.24 -16.73 -8.38
C PRO A 242 -5.62 -16.28 -7.89
N ALA A 243 -5.75 -15.95 -6.60
CA ALA A 243 -6.99 -15.45 -6.02
C ALA A 243 -7.37 -14.05 -6.55
N LEU A 244 -6.42 -13.29 -7.11
CA LEU A 244 -6.65 -11.98 -7.69
C LEU A 244 -7.24 -12.06 -9.12
N LEU A 245 -6.93 -13.12 -9.86
CA LEU A 245 -7.27 -13.23 -11.29
C LEU A 245 -8.77 -13.04 -11.61
N PRO A 246 -9.73 -13.52 -10.78
CA PRO A 246 -11.15 -13.28 -11.06
C PRO A 246 -11.59 -11.81 -11.02
N TYR A 247 -10.76 -10.92 -10.49
CA TYR A 247 -11.04 -9.50 -10.32
C TYR A 247 -10.34 -8.61 -11.37
N ALA A 248 -9.46 -9.20 -12.17
CA ALA A 248 -8.80 -8.52 -13.28
C ALA A 248 -9.54 -8.77 -14.60
N ASP A 249 -9.52 -7.79 -15.50
CA ASP A 249 -10.01 -7.96 -16.87
C ASP A 249 -9.04 -8.80 -17.71
N GLU A 250 -7.75 -8.78 -17.35
CA GLU A 250 -6.70 -9.47 -18.12
C GLU A 250 -5.48 -9.75 -17.24
N GLN A 251 -4.84 -10.88 -17.45
CA GLN A 251 -3.54 -11.18 -16.88
C GLN A 251 -2.44 -10.84 -17.89
N LEU A 252 -1.43 -10.08 -17.45
CA LEU A 252 -0.28 -9.75 -18.30
C LEU A 252 0.55 -11.01 -18.59
N PRO A 253 1.17 -11.08 -19.78
CA PRO A 253 2.04 -12.20 -20.16
C PRO A 253 3.42 -12.16 -19.50
N LEU A 254 3.78 -11.05 -18.85
CA LEU A 254 5.08 -10.79 -18.24
C LEU A 254 4.94 -10.54 -16.74
N THR A 255 5.98 -10.91 -16.00
CA THR A 255 6.13 -10.67 -14.56
C THR A 255 6.67 -9.26 -14.28
N ASN A 256 6.73 -8.90 -13.01
CA ASN A 256 7.43 -7.69 -12.54
C ASN A 256 8.95 -7.75 -12.83
N GLU A 257 9.57 -8.95 -12.82
CA GLU A 257 10.98 -9.15 -13.18
C GLU A 257 11.24 -8.89 -14.69
N GLU A 258 10.20 -9.03 -15.51
CA GLU A 258 10.23 -8.87 -16.95
C GLU A 258 9.66 -7.50 -17.38
N ASP A 259 9.56 -6.53 -16.48
CA ASP A 259 8.99 -5.20 -16.74
C ASP A 259 7.57 -5.20 -17.31
N GLY A 260 6.72 -6.14 -16.85
CA GLY A 260 5.40 -6.39 -17.43
C GLY A 260 4.51 -5.15 -17.54
N VAL A 261 4.51 -4.25 -16.53
CA VAL A 261 3.79 -2.97 -16.58
C VAL A 261 4.29 -2.08 -17.70
N ALA A 262 5.61 -1.93 -17.84
CA ALA A 262 6.20 -1.06 -18.86
C ALA A 262 5.88 -1.56 -20.28
N TYR A 263 6.00 -2.86 -20.53
CA TYR A 263 5.59 -3.45 -21.82
C TYR A 263 4.10 -3.26 -22.10
N ALA A 264 3.24 -3.46 -21.13
CA ALA A 264 1.81 -3.21 -21.30
C ALA A 264 1.52 -1.74 -21.64
N LEU A 265 2.14 -0.80 -20.95
CA LEU A 265 1.99 0.63 -21.22
C LEU A 265 2.55 1.03 -22.59
N GLN A 266 3.66 0.45 -23.04
CA GLN A 266 4.15 0.67 -24.40
C GLN A 266 3.15 0.23 -25.45
N ASN A 267 2.60 -0.96 -25.33
CA ASN A 267 1.62 -1.50 -26.28
C ASN A 267 0.32 -0.69 -26.29
N LEU A 268 -0.08 -0.10 -25.15
CA LEU A 268 -1.31 0.69 -25.04
C LEU A 268 -1.16 2.11 -25.58
N PHE A 269 0.03 2.72 -25.48
CA PHE A 269 0.15 4.16 -25.63
C PHE A 269 1.34 4.65 -26.50
N LEU A 270 2.36 3.82 -26.74
CA LEU A 270 3.56 4.23 -27.48
C LEU A 270 3.65 3.60 -28.84
#